data_9f3df579c6c37b4f55bc4ea5e08d7225
#
_entry.id   9f3df579c6c37b4f55bc4ea5e08d7225
#
_cell.length_a   1.000
_cell.length_b   1.000
_cell.length_c   1.000
_cell.angle_alpha   90.00
_cell.angle_beta   90.00
_cell.angle_gamma   90.00
#
_symmetry.space_group_name_H-M   'P 1'
#
loop_
_entity.id
_entity.type
_entity.pdbx_description
1 polymer ?
#
loop_
_entity_poly.entity_id
_entity_poly.type
_entity_poly.pdbx_seq_one_letter_code
_entity_poly.pdbx_strand_id
1 'polypeptide(L)'
;APASVDLPSSSADYLNNPKPAYPAASKRLGEQGKVVVRVLIGTDGTAQRAEIRESSGYDRLDQAALNTALKWRYVPGRRGGVPEAMWFNVPIVFVLE
;
A
#
# COMPACT_ATOMS: atom_id res chain seq x y z
N ALA A 1 -0.33 27.87 -17.14
CA ALA A 1 0.63 26.94 -16.52
C ALA A 1 -0.01 25.56 -16.35
N PRO A 2 0.75 24.48 -16.50
CA PRO A 2 0.17 23.15 -16.29
C PRO A 2 -0.26 22.98 -14.83
N ALA A 3 -1.35 22.24 -14.60
CA ALA A 3 -1.81 21.94 -13.27
C ALA A 3 -0.76 21.12 -12.52
N SER A 4 -0.51 21.45 -11.26
CA SER A 4 0.39 20.65 -10.42
C SER A 4 -0.27 19.33 -10.07
N VAL A 5 0.54 18.27 -9.96
CA VAL A 5 0.09 16.94 -9.57
C VAL A 5 0.72 16.60 -8.24
N ASP A 6 -0.13 16.30 -7.24
CA ASP A 6 0.28 15.78 -5.95
C ASP A 6 -0.04 14.30 -5.92
N LEU A 7 0.99 13.47 -5.71
CA LEU A 7 0.80 12.03 -5.65
C LEU A 7 0.13 11.63 -4.34
N PRO A 8 -0.60 10.49 -4.33
CA PRO A 8 -1.15 9.95 -3.09
C PRO A 8 -0.05 9.60 -2.09
N SER A 9 -0.41 9.46 -0.83
CA SER A 9 0.51 9.12 0.25
C SER A 9 -0.16 8.20 1.25
N SER A 10 0.61 7.31 1.88
CA SER A 10 0.17 6.43 2.95
C SER A 10 0.82 6.76 4.29
N SER A 11 1.68 7.78 4.34
CA SER A 11 2.54 8.05 5.50
C SER A 11 2.05 9.16 6.42
N ALA A 12 0.90 9.77 6.14
CA ALA A 12 0.37 10.82 7.01
C ALA A 12 -0.07 10.24 8.36
N ASP A 13 0.38 10.85 9.47
CA ASP A 13 0.12 10.32 10.81
C ASP A 13 -1.36 10.15 11.14
N TYR A 14 -2.20 11.08 10.66
CA TYR A 14 -3.64 11.01 10.96
C TYR A 14 -4.34 9.84 10.29
N LEU A 15 -3.70 9.15 9.36
CA LEU A 15 -4.31 7.99 8.69
C LEU A 15 -4.42 6.77 9.61
N ASN A 16 -3.55 6.68 10.61
CA ASN A 16 -3.52 5.59 11.59
C ASN A 16 -3.48 4.20 10.96
N ASN A 17 -2.68 4.05 9.90
CA ASN A 17 -2.55 2.76 9.23
C ASN A 17 -1.78 1.78 10.11
N PRO A 18 -2.36 0.60 10.44
CA PRO A 18 -1.66 -0.38 11.27
C PRO A 18 -0.55 -1.06 10.47
N LYS A 19 0.43 -1.60 11.20
CA LYS A 19 1.48 -2.41 10.58
C LYS A 19 0.85 -3.64 9.93
N PRO A 20 1.43 -4.14 8.81
CA PRO A 20 0.96 -5.37 8.20
C PRO A 20 1.02 -6.54 9.17
N ALA A 21 0.00 -7.38 9.17
CA ALA A 21 -0.02 -8.59 9.97
C ALA A 21 0.95 -9.60 9.37
N TYR A 22 1.98 -10.00 10.13
CA TYR A 22 2.94 -11.00 9.68
C TYR A 22 2.28 -12.39 9.81
N PRO A 23 2.14 -13.16 8.72
CA PRO A 23 1.51 -14.47 8.81
C PRO A 23 2.28 -15.41 9.74
N ALA A 24 1.57 -16.12 10.62
CA ALA A 24 2.22 -17.01 11.60
C ALA A 24 3.07 -18.09 10.93
N ALA A 25 2.57 -18.68 9.84
CA ALA A 25 3.33 -19.66 9.09
C ALA A 25 4.61 -19.09 8.50
N SER A 26 4.56 -17.86 8.03
CA SER A 26 5.75 -17.17 7.49
C SER A 26 6.80 -16.95 8.57
N LYS A 27 6.37 -16.57 9.78
CA LYS A 27 7.29 -16.42 10.92
C LYS A 27 7.99 -17.73 11.24
N ARG A 28 7.24 -18.84 11.30
CA ARG A 28 7.80 -20.15 11.60
C ARG A 28 8.79 -20.62 10.55
N LEU A 29 8.53 -20.31 9.28
CA LEU A 29 9.36 -20.72 8.17
C LEU A 29 10.50 -19.74 7.86
N GLY A 30 10.57 -18.63 8.58
CA GLY A 30 11.60 -17.62 8.37
C GLY A 30 11.45 -16.83 7.06
N GLU A 31 10.23 -16.73 6.55
CA GLU A 31 9.96 -16.00 5.31
C GLU A 31 10.06 -14.50 5.54
N GLN A 32 10.88 -13.83 4.74
CA GLN A 32 11.05 -12.38 4.78
C GLN A 32 11.11 -11.85 3.36
N GLY A 33 10.78 -10.59 3.18
CA GLY A 33 10.88 -9.95 1.88
C GLY A 33 10.11 -8.65 1.78
N LYS A 34 10.22 -8.03 0.62
CA LYS A 34 9.51 -6.80 0.29
C LYS A 34 8.47 -7.08 -0.78
N VAL A 35 7.27 -6.58 -0.56
CA VAL A 35 6.19 -6.63 -1.53
C VAL A 35 5.89 -5.20 -1.96
N VAL A 36 5.81 -4.95 -3.25
CA VAL A 36 5.30 -3.67 -3.75
C VAL A 36 3.90 -3.90 -4.27
N VAL A 37 2.93 -3.23 -3.65
CA VAL A 37 1.52 -3.30 -4.03
C VAL A 37 1.16 -2.03 -4.79
N ARG A 38 0.61 -2.20 -5.98
CA ARG A 38 0.09 -1.09 -6.77
C ARG A 38 -1.38 -0.89 -6.42
N VAL A 39 -1.71 0.29 -5.91
CA VAL A 39 -3.04 0.58 -5.38
C VAL A 39 -3.67 1.74 -6.14
N LEU A 40 -4.93 1.56 -6.57
CA LEU A 40 -5.72 2.67 -7.10
C LEU A 40 -6.44 3.35 -5.94
N ILE A 41 -6.02 4.56 -5.63
CA ILE A 41 -6.54 5.34 -4.51
C ILE A 41 -7.60 6.29 -5.03
N GLY A 42 -8.81 6.15 -4.51
CA GLY A 42 -9.93 7.00 -4.90
C GLY A 42 -9.85 8.41 -4.33
N THR A 43 -10.74 9.27 -4.76
CA THR A 43 -10.81 10.67 -4.32
C THR A 43 -11.08 10.83 -2.83
N ASP A 44 -11.61 9.79 -2.19
CA ASP A 44 -11.89 9.75 -0.75
C ASP A 44 -10.75 9.14 0.08
N GLY A 45 -9.63 8.77 -0.56
CA GLY A 45 -8.49 8.18 0.13
C GLY A 45 -8.63 6.69 0.40
N THR A 46 -9.63 6.01 -0.16
CA THR A 46 -9.78 4.57 -0.01
C THR A 46 -9.17 3.81 -1.19
N ALA A 47 -8.65 2.61 -0.92
CA ALA A 47 -8.14 1.73 -1.96
C ALA A 47 -9.32 1.14 -2.73
N GLN A 48 -9.40 1.40 -4.03
CA GLN A 48 -10.45 0.87 -4.90
C GLN A 48 -10.03 -0.43 -5.57
N ARG A 49 -8.75 -0.56 -5.88
CA ARG A 49 -8.14 -1.75 -6.47
C ARG A 49 -6.72 -1.88 -5.97
N ALA A 50 -6.24 -3.11 -5.89
CA ALA A 50 -4.85 -3.37 -5.52
C ALA A 50 -4.35 -4.60 -6.27
N GLU A 51 -3.09 -4.56 -6.67
CA GLU A 51 -2.44 -5.67 -7.36
C GLU A 51 -0.97 -5.74 -6.96
N ILE A 52 -0.38 -6.93 -7.03
CA ILE A 52 1.03 -7.12 -6.72
C ILE A 52 1.85 -6.61 -7.91
N ARG A 53 2.69 -5.60 -7.66
CA ARG A 53 3.64 -5.11 -8.65
C ARG A 53 4.97 -5.86 -8.57
N GLU A 54 5.41 -6.14 -7.33
CA GLU A 54 6.65 -6.86 -7.08
C GLU A 54 6.43 -7.84 -5.93
N SER A 55 6.61 -9.12 -6.20
CA SER A 55 6.42 -10.18 -5.22
C SER A 55 7.63 -10.30 -4.30
N SER A 56 7.39 -10.69 -3.04
CA SER A 56 8.43 -11.07 -2.10
C SER A 56 9.07 -12.42 -2.43
N GLY A 57 8.41 -13.21 -3.29
CA GLY A 57 8.76 -14.59 -3.54
C GLY A 57 7.97 -15.58 -2.67
N TYR A 58 7.12 -15.09 -1.78
CA TYR A 58 6.31 -15.92 -0.88
C TYR A 58 4.84 -15.50 -0.96
N ASP A 59 3.98 -16.41 -1.35
CA ASP A 59 2.55 -16.13 -1.53
C ASP A 59 1.89 -15.60 -0.24
N ARG A 60 2.27 -16.14 0.91
CA ARG A 60 1.71 -15.70 2.19
C ARG A 60 1.98 -14.24 2.48
N LEU A 61 3.23 -13.80 2.23
CA LEU A 61 3.62 -12.41 2.42
C LEU A 61 2.92 -11.51 1.40
N ASP A 62 2.83 -11.95 0.15
CA ASP A 62 2.17 -11.19 -0.90
C ASP A 62 0.69 -10.98 -0.57
N GLN A 63 0.00 -12.03 -0.12
CA GLN A 63 -1.42 -11.95 0.26
C GLN A 63 -1.63 -11.03 1.47
N ALA A 64 -0.75 -11.14 2.47
CA ALA A 64 -0.82 -10.27 3.66
C ALA A 64 -0.63 -8.80 3.27
N ALA A 65 0.32 -8.51 2.38
CA ALA A 65 0.57 -7.16 1.89
C ALA A 65 -0.62 -6.62 1.10
N LEU A 66 -1.20 -7.44 0.24
CA LEU A 66 -2.35 -7.06 -0.57
C LEU A 66 -3.56 -6.72 0.32
N ASN A 67 -3.87 -7.57 1.28
CA ASN A 67 -4.96 -7.35 2.23
C ASN A 67 -4.74 -6.11 3.06
N THR A 68 -3.52 -5.88 3.51
CA THR A 68 -3.14 -4.69 4.29
C THR A 68 -3.33 -3.42 3.47
N ALA A 69 -2.82 -3.40 2.24
CA ALA A 69 -2.91 -2.24 1.36
C ALA A 69 -4.37 -1.89 1.06
N LEU A 70 -5.24 -2.89 0.92
CA LEU A 70 -6.67 -2.66 0.68
C LEU A 70 -7.38 -2.05 1.88
N LYS A 71 -6.89 -2.31 3.10
CA LYS A 71 -7.50 -1.79 4.34
C LYS A 71 -6.95 -0.44 4.76
N TRP A 72 -5.75 -0.09 4.32
CA TRP A 72 -5.13 1.18 4.68
C TRP A 72 -5.90 2.35 4.11
N ARG A 73 -5.78 3.49 4.77
CA ARG A 73 -6.26 4.77 4.27
C ARG A 73 -5.11 5.55 3.67
N TYR A 74 -5.42 6.41 2.73
CA TYR A 74 -4.44 7.16 1.97
C TYR A 74 -4.84 8.62 1.87
N VAL A 75 -3.84 9.47 1.66
CA VAL A 75 -4.11 10.84 1.22
C VAL A 75 -4.34 10.76 -0.29
N PRO A 76 -5.50 11.22 -0.80
CA PRO A 76 -5.78 11.15 -2.23
C PRO A 76 -4.79 11.98 -3.03
N GLY A 77 -4.48 11.54 -4.25
CA GLY A 77 -3.75 12.36 -5.19
C GLY A 77 -4.61 13.53 -5.65
N ARG A 78 -3.97 14.59 -6.12
CA ARG A 78 -4.64 15.80 -6.59
C ARG A 78 -4.02 16.28 -7.89
N ARG A 79 -4.87 16.86 -8.72
CA ARG A 79 -4.44 17.55 -9.93
C ARG A 79 -5.00 18.97 -9.88
N GLY A 80 -4.09 19.95 -9.83
CA GLY A 80 -4.50 21.34 -9.69
C GLY A 80 -5.31 21.61 -8.42
N GLY A 81 -4.99 20.91 -7.32
CA GLY A 81 -5.69 21.04 -6.05
C GLY A 81 -6.99 20.23 -5.95
N VAL A 82 -7.42 19.56 -7.01
CA VAL A 82 -8.66 18.77 -7.04
C VAL A 82 -8.33 17.28 -6.85
N PRO A 83 -8.97 16.60 -5.88
CA PRO A 83 -8.75 15.17 -5.68
C PRO A 83 -9.06 14.37 -6.95
N GLU A 84 -8.19 13.42 -7.28
CA GLU A 84 -8.32 12.57 -8.45
C GLU A 84 -7.87 11.15 -8.09
N ALA A 85 -8.58 10.15 -8.62
CA ALA A 85 -8.17 8.76 -8.42
C ALA A 85 -6.83 8.52 -9.12
N MET A 86 -5.86 7.98 -8.39
CA MET A 86 -4.51 7.75 -8.92
C MET A 86 -3.95 6.43 -8.42
N TRP A 87 -3.10 5.81 -9.23
CA TRP A 87 -2.32 4.65 -8.84
C TRP A 87 -1.12 5.08 -8.02
N PHE A 88 -0.82 4.29 -6.99
CA PHE A 88 0.31 4.53 -6.09
C PHE A 88 0.96 3.20 -5.72
N ASN A 89 2.30 3.18 -5.69
CA ASN A 89 3.04 1.99 -5.29
C ASN A 89 3.34 2.05 -3.80
N VAL A 90 2.90 1.03 -3.07
CA VAL A 90 3.07 0.92 -1.61
C VAL A 90 4.08 -0.19 -1.33
N PRO A 91 5.27 0.13 -0.84
CA PRO A 91 6.22 -0.89 -0.42
C PRO A 91 5.85 -1.38 0.98
N ILE A 92 5.77 -2.70 1.14
CA ILE A 92 5.50 -3.34 2.43
C ILE A 92 6.62 -4.32 2.70
N VAL A 93 7.33 -4.11 3.80
CA VAL A 93 8.51 -4.90 4.15
C VAL A 93 8.19 -5.83 5.32
N PHE A 94 8.47 -7.11 5.14
CA PHE A 94 8.36 -8.11 6.19
C PHE A 94 9.75 -8.53 6.63
N VAL A 95 10.11 -8.19 7.85
CA VAL A 95 11.41 -8.49 8.44
C VAL A 95 11.20 -9.15 9.80
N LEU A 96 11.86 -10.26 10.03
CA LEU A 96 11.84 -10.93 11.33
C LEU A 96 12.83 -10.23 12.28
N GLU A 97 12.38 -9.99 13.49
CA GLU A 97 13.18 -9.39 14.56
C GLU A 97 13.77 -10.46 15.47
#